data_e7d5c7dba44cb8588efa7fb9edcb147b
#
_entry.id   e7d5c7dba44cb8588efa7fb9edcb147b
#
_cell.length_a   1.000
_cell.length_b   1.000
_cell.length_c   1.000
_cell.angle_alpha   90.00
_cell.angle_beta   90.00
_cell.angle_gamma   90.00
#
_symmetry.space_group_name_H-M   'P 1'
#
loop_
_entity.id
_entity.type
_entity.pdbx_description
1 polymer ?
#
loop_
_entity_poly.entity_id
_entity_poly.type
_entity_poly.pdbx_seq_one_letter_code
_entity_poly.pdbx_strand_id
1 'polypeptide(L)'
;LAEIKELVDVGTATKNKFIWTIHPFLKDGMDFSTEETYQAELEKIIAKFEQLYNIGVRQFGVLADDAEGDEKNQVKLMNDLEEWRLSKKDVKNLIFVPKVYTKESAGGDVNNAYLKTIGTMPETVDIMWTGDSILGYVTQDTFEFFEEAVGRQAFMWLNWPVNDINSKRLLMGKGEMLDPEVNNFKGIVTNPMQEAQANKVALFALADYG
;
A
#
# COMPACT_ATOMS: atom_id res chain seq x y z
N LEU A 1 -10.57 -18.99 -5.41
CA LEU A 1 -9.17 -19.27 -5.78
C LEU A 1 -8.97 -19.42 -7.29
N ALA A 2 -9.90 -20.05 -8.05
CA ALA A 2 -9.76 -20.22 -9.48
C ALA A 2 -9.64 -18.87 -10.23
N GLU A 3 -10.49 -17.92 -9.92
CA GLU A 3 -10.47 -16.57 -10.51
C GLU A 3 -9.16 -15.82 -10.17
N ILE A 4 -8.69 -15.94 -8.93
CA ILE A 4 -7.41 -15.32 -8.52
C ILE A 4 -6.27 -15.95 -9.30
N LYS A 5 -6.27 -17.27 -9.46
CA LYS A 5 -5.26 -17.96 -10.25
C LYS A 5 -5.26 -17.49 -11.71
N GLU A 6 -6.42 -17.31 -12.31
CA GLU A 6 -6.55 -16.78 -13.68
C GLU A 6 -5.92 -15.37 -13.78
N LEU A 7 -6.21 -14.48 -12.83
CA LEU A 7 -5.59 -13.13 -12.77
C LEU A 7 -4.07 -13.21 -12.64
N VAL A 8 -3.57 -14.10 -11.79
CA VAL A 8 -2.12 -14.32 -11.60
C VAL A 8 -1.47 -14.85 -12.90
N ASP A 9 -2.11 -15.81 -13.56
CA ASP A 9 -1.58 -16.40 -14.80
C ASP A 9 -1.55 -15.36 -15.94
N VAL A 10 -2.63 -14.57 -16.10
CA VAL A 10 -2.68 -13.46 -17.06
C VAL A 10 -1.63 -12.40 -16.72
N GLY A 11 -1.53 -12.02 -15.45
CA GLY A 11 -0.52 -11.06 -14.98
C GLY A 11 0.88 -11.53 -15.31
N THR A 12 1.20 -12.79 -15.05
CA THR A 12 2.50 -13.38 -15.35
C THR A 12 2.79 -13.35 -16.86
N ALA A 13 1.81 -13.72 -17.69
CA ALA A 13 1.96 -13.73 -19.15
C ALA A 13 2.16 -12.31 -19.73
N THR A 14 1.58 -11.30 -19.12
CA THR A 14 1.67 -9.89 -19.54
C THR A 14 2.72 -9.08 -18.78
N LYS A 15 3.55 -9.74 -17.95
CA LYS A 15 4.56 -9.12 -17.08
C LYS A 15 4.00 -8.13 -16.05
N ASN A 16 2.72 -8.26 -15.71
CA ASN A 16 2.08 -7.56 -14.60
C ASN A 16 2.13 -8.42 -13.34
N LYS A 17 2.19 -7.79 -12.18
CA LYS A 17 2.19 -8.49 -10.89
C LYS A 17 0.81 -8.36 -10.24
N PHE A 18 0.25 -9.48 -9.83
CA PHE A 18 -0.93 -9.49 -9.00
C PHE A 18 -0.49 -9.31 -7.54
N ILE A 19 -1.03 -8.32 -6.84
CA ILE A 19 -0.77 -8.04 -5.43
C ILE A 19 -2.02 -8.39 -4.64
N TRP A 20 -1.87 -9.20 -3.60
CA TRP A 20 -2.95 -9.50 -2.66
C TRP A 20 -2.78 -8.67 -1.39
N THR A 21 -3.83 -7.96 -0.99
CA THR A 21 -3.84 -7.15 0.24
C THR A 21 -4.90 -7.63 1.23
N ILE A 22 -4.64 -7.44 2.51
CA ILE A 22 -5.58 -7.67 3.61
C ILE A 22 -5.69 -6.40 4.46
N HIS A 23 -6.82 -6.25 5.14
CA HIS A 23 -7.07 -5.14 6.06
C HIS A 23 -7.41 -5.69 7.46
N PRO A 24 -6.42 -6.09 8.28
CA PRO A 24 -6.64 -6.78 9.55
C PRO A 24 -6.99 -5.86 10.72
N PHE A 25 -7.01 -4.55 10.53
CA PHE A 25 -7.17 -3.55 11.59
C PHE A 25 -8.56 -2.90 11.63
N LEU A 26 -9.53 -3.40 10.86
CA LEU A 26 -10.92 -2.95 10.95
C LEU A 26 -11.60 -3.49 12.23
N LYS A 27 -12.77 -2.95 12.53
CA LYS A 27 -13.52 -3.24 13.77
C LYS A 27 -13.69 -4.73 14.07
N ASP A 28 -13.92 -5.57 13.06
CA ASP A 28 -14.06 -7.02 13.17
C ASP A 28 -12.80 -7.75 12.66
N GLY A 29 -11.67 -7.07 12.74
CA GLY A 29 -10.39 -7.56 12.26
C GLY A 29 -9.68 -8.47 13.30
N MET A 30 -8.36 -8.44 13.22
CA MET A 30 -7.48 -9.26 14.04
C MET A 30 -7.52 -8.86 15.52
N ASP A 31 -7.58 -9.85 16.41
CA ASP A 31 -7.56 -9.65 17.87
C ASP A 31 -6.12 -9.63 18.41
N PHE A 32 -5.72 -8.48 18.97
CA PHE A 32 -4.41 -8.25 19.58
C PHE A 32 -4.48 -8.24 21.13
N SER A 33 -5.58 -8.67 21.74
CA SER A 33 -5.80 -8.53 23.18
C SER A 33 -4.84 -9.37 24.03
N THR A 34 -4.43 -10.54 23.53
CA THR A 34 -3.45 -11.42 24.17
C THR A 34 -2.47 -11.98 23.13
N GLU A 35 -1.30 -12.44 23.58
CA GLU A 35 -0.35 -13.08 22.66
C GLU A 35 -0.93 -14.37 22.05
N GLU A 36 -1.72 -15.12 22.81
CA GLU A 36 -2.34 -16.36 22.33
C GLU A 36 -3.35 -16.09 21.21
N THR A 37 -4.24 -15.09 21.38
CA THR A 37 -5.20 -14.69 20.34
C THR A 37 -4.49 -14.13 19.12
N TYR A 38 -3.49 -13.28 19.34
CA TYR A 38 -2.68 -12.74 18.26
C TYR A 38 -2.03 -13.84 17.40
N GLN A 39 -1.38 -14.83 18.03
CA GLN A 39 -0.73 -15.91 17.30
C GLN A 39 -1.74 -16.77 16.52
N ALA A 40 -2.91 -17.05 17.08
CA ALA A 40 -3.97 -17.77 16.39
C ALA A 40 -4.48 -17.01 15.14
N GLU A 41 -4.57 -15.67 15.21
CA GLU A 41 -4.97 -14.83 14.07
C GLU A 41 -3.83 -14.72 13.03
N LEU A 42 -2.59 -14.58 13.47
CA LEU A 42 -1.42 -14.57 12.59
C LEU A 42 -1.31 -15.87 11.77
N GLU A 43 -1.53 -17.02 12.41
CA GLU A 43 -1.54 -18.31 11.71
C GLU A 43 -2.59 -18.36 10.60
N LYS A 44 -3.76 -17.77 10.79
CA LYS A 44 -4.81 -17.68 9.76
C LYS A 44 -4.36 -16.80 8.55
N ILE A 45 -3.70 -15.67 8.84
CA ILE A 45 -3.16 -14.79 7.79
C ILE A 45 -2.07 -15.53 7.01
N ILE A 46 -1.13 -16.16 7.71
CA ILE A 46 -0.06 -16.93 7.07
C ILE A 46 -0.63 -18.06 6.24
N ALA A 47 -1.61 -18.81 6.75
CA ALA A 47 -2.28 -19.87 6.00
C ALA A 47 -2.95 -19.36 4.72
N LYS A 48 -3.55 -18.16 4.77
CA LYS A 48 -4.11 -17.50 3.59
C LYS A 48 -3.01 -17.10 2.60
N PHE A 49 -1.92 -16.53 3.07
CA PHE A 49 -0.79 -16.14 2.22
C PHE A 49 -0.15 -17.38 1.57
N GLU A 50 0.02 -18.49 2.31
CA GLU A 50 0.49 -19.77 1.75
C GLU A 50 -0.45 -20.30 0.66
N GLN A 51 -1.75 -20.24 0.89
CA GLN A 51 -2.75 -20.65 -0.11
C GLN A 51 -2.61 -19.85 -1.41
N LEU A 52 -2.38 -18.55 -1.30
CA LEU A 52 -2.22 -17.65 -2.44
C LEU A 52 -0.84 -17.78 -3.09
N TYR A 53 0.21 -17.97 -2.30
CA TYR A 53 1.56 -18.25 -2.77
C TYR A 53 1.57 -19.50 -3.65
N ASN A 54 0.88 -20.56 -3.23
CA ASN A 54 0.79 -21.84 -3.95
C ASN A 54 0.08 -21.73 -5.31
N ILE A 55 -0.75 -20.72 -5.53
CA ILE A 55 -1.38 -20.43 -6.84
C ILE A 55 -0.63 -19.36 -7.65
N GLY A 56 0.53 -18.88 -7.17
CA GLY A 56 1.42 -18.01 -7.91
C GLY A 56 1.44 -16.54 -7.50
N VAL A 57 0.71 -16.12 -6.47
CA VAL A 57 0.85 -14.76 -5.92
C VAL A 57 2.25 -14.58 -5.35
N ARG A 58 2.92 -13.46 -5.66
CA ARG A 58 4.30 -13.18 -5.26
C ARG A 58 4.49 -11.82 -4.60
N GLN A 59 3.41 -11.07 -4.40
CA GLN A 59 3.45 -9.83 -3.64
C GLN A 59 2.20 -9.70 -2.77
N PHE A 60 2.40 -9.27 -1.54
CA PHE A 60 1.37 -9.17 -0.52
C PHE A 60 1.44 -7.82 0.17
N GLY A 61 0.31 -7.36 0.69
CA GLY A 61 0.26 -6.10 1.42
C GLY A 61 -0.72 -6.14 2.58
N VAL A 62 -0.52 -5.20 3.49
CA VAL A 62 -1.36 -4.99 4.68
C VAL A 62 -1.84 -3.55 4.66
N LEU A 63 -3.15 -3.38 4.79
CA LEU A 63 -3.82 -2.09 4.82
C LEU A 63 -4.15 -1.73 6.27
N ALA A 64 -3.92 -0.47 6.64
CA ALA A 64 -4.30 0.12 7.92
C ALA A 64 -4.93 1.51 7.75
N ASP A 65 -5.21 1.91 6.51
CA ASP A 65 -5.97 3.12 6.21
C ASP A 65 -7.38 3.04 6.84
N ASP A 66 -7.85 4.16 7.34
CA ASP A 66 -9.15 4.28 8.04
C ASP A 66 -9.34 3.31 9.22
N ALA A 67 -8.25 2.69 9.70
CA ALA A 67 -8.28 1.77 10.83
C ALA A 67 -8.31 2.49 12.18
N GLU A 68 -8.95 1.85 13.14
CA GLU A 68 -8.72 2.09 14.56
C GLU A 68 -7.61 1.17 15.04
N GLY A 69 -6.76 1.61 15.96
CA GLY A 69 -5.80 0.69 16.57
C GLY A 69 -4.41 1.28 16.81
N ASP A 70 -3.63 0.49 17.55
CA ASP A 70 -2.29 0.83 18.00
C ASP A 70 -1.26 0.54 16.90
N GLU A 71 -0.44 1.51 16.59
CA GLU A 71 0.66 1.40 15.63
C GLU A 71 1.70 0.34 16.01
N LYS A 72 1.85 0.04 17.28
CA LYS A 72 2.75 -1.04 17.74
C LYS A 72 2.27 -2.41 17.28
N ASN A 73 0.96 -2.63 17.27
CA ASN A 73 0.36 -3.84 16.72
C ASN A 73 0.58 -3.95 15.21
N GLN A 74 0.54 -2.82 14.51
CA GLN A 74 0.85 -2.78 13.08
C GLN A 74 2.31 -3.15 12.82
N VAL A 75 3.25 -2.57 13.58
CA VAL A 75 4.67 -2.91 13.50
C VAL A 75 4.92 -4.38 13.84
N LYS A 76 4.29 -4.90 14.92
CA LYS A 76 4.41 -6.30 15.32
C LYS A 76 3.98 -7.23 14.18
N LEU A 77 2.80 -7.01 13.62
CA LEU A 77 2.29 -7.83 12.52
C LEU A 77 3.21 -7.79 11.30
N MET A 78 3.70 -6.58 10.94
CA MET A 78 4.59 -6.45 9.78
C MET A 78 5.94 -7.14 9.99
N ASN A 79 6.49 -7.16 11.21
CA ASN A 79 7.70 -7.93 11.52
C ASN A 79 7.46 -9.44 11.35
N ASP A 80 6.36 -9.98 11.90
CA ASP A 80 6.07 -11.41 11.83
C ASP A 80 5.76 -11.85 10.37
N LEU A 81 5.06 -11.01 9.60
CA LEU A 81 4.83 -11.28 8.18
C LEU A 81 6.10 -11.16 7.34
N GLU A 82 7.04 -10.30 7.72
CA GLU A 82 8.34 -10.21 7.06
C GLU A 82 9.17 -11.48 7.30
N GLU A 83 9.12 -12.06 8.50
CA GLU A 83 9.75 -13.35 8.76
C GLU A 83 9.18 -14.45 7.84
N TRP A 84 7.85 -14.49 7.68
CA TRP A 84 7.22 -15.37 6.71
C TRP A 84 7.72 -15.09 5.29
N ARG A 85 7.74 -13.83 4.86
CA ARG A 85 8.23 -13.44 3.52
C ARG A 85 9.66 -13.92 3.28
N LEU A 86 10.55 -13.73 4.26
CA LEU A 86 11.96 -14.14 4.18
C LEU A 86 12.11 -15.66 4.07
N SER A 87 11.15 -16.43 4.58
CA SER A 87 11.12 -17.89 4.39
C SER A 87 10.80 -18.31 2.95
N LYS A 88 10.32 -17.37 2.10
CA LYS A 88 9.95 -17.60 0.70
C LYS A 88 11.03 -17.07 -0.24
N LYS A 89 11.36 -17.87 -1.26
CA LYS A 89 12.48 -17.56 -2.15
C LYS A 89 12.22 -16.41 -3.12
N ASP A 90 10.98 -16.15 -3.48
CA ASP A 90 10.59 -15.27 -4.58
C ASP A 90 9.43 -14.30 -4.27
N VAL A 91 9.02 -14.22 -3.00
CA VAL A 91 8.06 -13.19 -2.56
C VAL A 91 8.75 -11.83 -2.50
N LYS A 92 8.10 -10.83 -3.11
CA LYS A 92 8.58 -9.44 -3.15
C LYS A 92 8.35 -8.75 -1.81
N ASN A 93 8.90 -7.54 -1.68
CA ASN A 93 8.69 -6.70 -0.50
C ASN A 93 7.21 -6.63 -0.15
N LEU A 94 6.92 -6.70 1.15
CA LEU A 94 5.58 -6.43 1.64
C LEU A 94 5.25 -4.96 1.45
N ILE A 95 3.99 -4.69 1.13
CA ILE A 95 3.46 -3.33 1.04
C ILE A 95 2.65 -3.04 2.30
N PHE A 96 2.84 -1.86 2.88
CA PHE A 96 2.07 -1.40 4.03
C PHE A 96 1.39 -0.06 3.72
N VAL A 97 0.08 0.02 3.92
CA VAL A 97 -0.68 1.27 3.84
C VAL A 97 -0.93 1.76 5.27
N PRO A 98 -0.34 2.89 5.68
CA PRO A 98 -0.43 3.36 7.06
C PRO A 98 -1.78 4.04 7.32
N LYS A 99 -2.17 4.13 8.59
CA LYS A 99 -3.33 4.90 9.06
C LYS A 99 -3.15 6.41 8.83
N VAL A 100 -1.95 6.91 9.03
CA VAL A 100 -1.56 8.29 8.72
C VAL A 100 -0.80 8.26 7.40
N TYR A 101 -1.49 8.57 6.31
CA TYR A 101 -0.98 8.44 4.94
C TYR A 101 -0.86 9.77 4.18
N THR A 102 -1.12 10.90 4.88
CA THR A 102 -0.96 12.26 4.33
C THR A 102 -0.23 13.17 5.31
N LYS A 103 0.40 14.23 4.81
CA LYS A 103 1.01 15.28 5.63
C LYS A 103 -0.05 15.99 6.50
N GLU A 104 -1.24 16.21 5.95
CA GLU A 104 -2.39 16.77 6.68
C GLU A 104 -2.79 15.88 7.86
N SER A 105 -2.93 14.56 7.65
CA SER A 105 -3.27 13.60 8.72
C SER A 105 -2.15 13.46 9.77
N ALA A 106 -0.90 13.73 9.38
CA ALA A 106 0.23 13.83 10.30
C ALA A 106 0.28 15.16 11.10
N GLY A 107 -0.65 16.10 10.81
CA GLY A 107 -0.64 17.44 11.41
C GLY A 107 0.49 18.33 10.90
N GLY A 108 1.15 17.98 9.79
CA GLY A 108 2.33 18.65 9.26
C GLY A 108 3.58 18.49 10.14
N ASP A 109 3.57 17.54 11.09
CA ASP A 109 4.64 17.34 12.06
C ASP A 109 5.53 16.16 11.65
N VAL A 110 6.78 16.44 11.29
CA VAL A 110 7.81 15.43 10.97
C VAL A 110 8.16 14.54 12.17
N ASN A 111 7.82 14.96 13.39
CA ASN A 111 8.00 14.18 14.62
C ASN A 111 6.72 13.44 15.03
N ASN A 112 5.73 13.35 14.14
CA ASN A 112 4.51 12.61 14.41
C ASN A 112 4.82 11.21 14.95
N ALA A 113 4.30 10.90 16.14
CA ALA A 113 4.64 9.68 16.89
C ALA A 113 4.27 8.41 16.10
N TYR A 114 3.14 8.41 15.40
CA TYR A 114 2.72 7.29 14.56
C TYR A 114 3.73 7.04 13.43
N LEU A 115 4.11 8.09 12.68
CA LEU A 115 5.07 7.97 11.58
C LEU A 115 6.45 7.48 12.07
N LYS A 116 6.93 8.01 13.21
CA LYS A 116 8.18 7.50 13.84
C LYS A 116 8.07 6.03 14.22
N THR A 117 6.91 5.59 14.74
CA THR A 117 6.70 4.19 15.13
C THR A 117 6.69 3.28 13.91
N ILE A 118 5.93 3.59 12.86
CA ILE A 118 5.92 2.75 11.65
C ILE A 118 7.27 2.76 10.91
N GLY A 119 8.07 3.81 11.07
CA GLY A 119 9.44 3.87 10.59
C GLY A 119 10.35 2.77 11.16
N THR A 120 9.96 2.13 12.28
CA THR A 120 10.70 0.99 12.87
C THR A 120 10.39 -0.37 12.22
N MET A 121 9.45 -0.44 11.28
CA MET A 121 9.21 -1.65 10.49
C MET A 121 10.47 -2.07 9.72
N PRO A 122 10.60 -3.35 9.30
CA PRO A 122 11.73 -3.78 8.48
C PRO A 122 11.93 -2.87 7.25
N GLU A 123 13.18 -2.55 6.91
CA GLU A 123 13.51 -1.63 5.80
C GLU A 123 13.02 -2.12 4.44
N THR A 124 12.79 -3.42 4.32
CA THR A 124 12.24 -4.07 3.15
C THR A 124 10.75 -3.87 2.97
N VAL A 125 10.02 -3.38 4.00
CA VAL A 125 8.60 -3.05 3.86
C VAL A 125 8.45 -1.73 3.11
N ASP A 126 7.70 -1.76 2.01
CA ASP A 126 7.38 -0.58 1.22
C ASP A 126 6.16 0.13 1.81
N ILE A 127 6.37 1.30 2.43
CA ILE A 127 5.31 2.05 3.11
C ILE A 127 4.71 3.07 2.14
N MET A 128 3.38 3.04 1.99
CA MET A 128 2.65 3.93 1.09
C MET A 128 2.45 5.32 1.67
N TRP A 129 2.39 6.31 0.78
CA TRP A 129 2.13 7.71 1.09
C TRP A 129 1.38 8.38 -0.06
N THR A 130 0.32 9.15 0.23
CA THR A 130 -0.50 9.78 -0.81
C THR A 130 -0.09 11.21 -1.14
N GLY A 131 0.59 11.89 -0.24
CA GLY A 131 0.98 13.28 -0.43
C GLY A 131 0.59 14.21 0.70
N ASP A 132 0.43 15.49 0.41
CA ASP A 132 0.06 16.49 1.41
C ASP A 132 -1.38 16.28 1.90
N SER A 133 -2.27 15.87 1.01
CA SER A 133 -3.68 15.55 1.29
C SER A 133 -4.11 14.30 0.50
N ILE A 134 -5.32 13.81 0.76
CA ILE A 134 -5.88 12.61 0.09
C ILE A 134 -5.94 12.82 -1.43
N LEU A 135 -6.37 13.99 -1.85
CA LEU A 135 -6.41 14.42 -3.25
C LEU A 135 -5.66 15.75 -3.35
N GLY A 136 -4.46 15.70 -3.86
CA GLY A 136 -3.60 16.88 -3.96
C GLY A 136 -2.55 16.74 -5.03
N TYR A 137 -1.94 17.86 -5.38
CA TYR A 137 -0.77 17.87 -6.25
C TYR A 137 0.45 17.38 -5.47
N VAL A 138 1.12 16.39 -6.02
CA VAL A 138 2.24 15.71 -5.35
C VAL A 138 3.55 16.34 -5.80
N THR A 139 4.31 16.87 -4.85
CA THR A 139 5.57 17.55 -5.06
C THR A 139 6.73 16.83 -4.41
N GLN A 140 7.95 17.25 -4.70
CA GLN A 140 9.17 16.77 -4.07
C GLN A 140 9.13 16.98 -2.54
N ASP A 141 8.68 18.13 -2.06
CA ASP A 141 8.59 18.46 -0.62
C ASP A 141 7.73 17.46 0.17
N THR A 142 6.69 16.90 -0.47
CA THR A 142 5.84 15.86 0.09
C THR A 142 6.63 14.60 0.45
N PHE A 143 7.54 14.17 -0.43
CA PHE A 143 8.37 13.00 -0.20
C PHE A 143 9.50 13.26 0.79
N GLU A 144 10.08 14.46 0.76
CA GLU A 144 11.09 14.88 1.74
C GLU A 144 10.50 14.90 3.16
N PHE A 145 9.27 15.41 3.31
CA PHE A 145 8.54 15.32 4.59
C PHE A 145 8.40 13.87 5.07
N PHE A 146 7.96 12.97 4.19
CA PHE A 146 7.79 11.55 4.55
C PHE A 146 9.13 10.91 4.91
N GLU A 147 10.18 11.14 4.12
CA GLU A 147 11.50 10.58 4.36
C GLU A 147 12.08 11.06 5.68
N GLU A 148 11.91 12.35 6.02
CA GLU A 148 12.30 12.89 7.32
C GLU A 148 11.49 12.27 8.48
N ALA A 149 10.16 12.10 8.30
CA ALA A 149 9.29 11.57 9.33
C ALA A 149 9.50 10.07 9.58
N VAL A 150 9.66 9.26 8.52
CA VAL A 150 9.68 7.78 8.57
C VAL A 150 11.09 7.21 8.48
N GLY A 151 12.05 7.96 7.92
CA GLY A 151 13.45 7.53 7.76
C GLY A 151 13.70 6.69 6.51
N ARG A 152 12.77 6.68 5.54
CA ARG A 152 12.92 5.95 4.26
C ARG A 152 12.07 6.57 3.16
N GLN A 153 12.40 6.25 1.91
CA GLN A 153 11.60 6.67 0.76
C GLN A 153 10.21 6.06 0.77
N ALA A 154 9.21 6.86 0.36
CA ALA A 154 7.84 6.42 0.23
C ALA A 154 7.63 5.49 -0.97
N PHE A 155 6.61 4.65 -0.87
CA PHE A 155 5.95 4.03 -2.02
C PHE A 155 4.72 4.88 -2.34
N MET A 156 4.68 5.52 -3.52
CA MET A 156 3.63 6.48 -3.86
C MET A 156 2.27 5.81 -4.06
N TRP A 157 1.26 6.27 -3.32
CA TRP A 157 -0.15 5.97 -3.58
C TRP A 157 -0.80 7.21 -4.20
N LEU A 158 -0.90 7.22 -5.51
CA LEU A 158 -1.48 8.32 -6.26
C LEU A 158 -3.00 8.15 -6.39
N ASN A 159 -3.77 9.03 -5.79
CA ASN A 159 -5.23 9.07 -5.93
C ASN A 159 -5.65 9.72 -7.26
N TRP A 160 -5.30 9.07 -8.36
CA TRP A 160 -5.61 9.44 -9.73
C TRP A 160 -5.74 8.16 -10.59
N PRO A 161 -6.76 8.04 -11.41
CA PRO A 161 -7.92 8.90 -11.67
C PRO A 161 -9.17 8.56 -10.85
N VAL A 162 -9.05 8.19 -9.59
CA VAL A 162 -10.19 7.83 -8.73
C VAL A 162 -11.31 8.89 -8.76
N ASN A 163 -12.56 8.44 -8.87
CA ASN A 163 -13.74 9.31 -8.97
C ASN A 163 -14.84 8.98 -7.97
N ASP A 164 -14.53 8.27 -6.89
CA ASP A 164 -15.48 7.83 -5.86
C ASP A 164 -16.20 9.01 -5.17
N ILE A 165 -15.55 10.15 -5.01
CA ILE A 165 -16.17 11.39 -4.49
C ILE A 165 -17.26 11.91 -5.44
N ASN A 166 -17.11 11.70 -6.76
CA ASN A 166 -18.08 12.08 -7.78
C ASN A 166 -18.05 11.09 -8.95
N SER A 167 -18.69 9.94 -8.76
CA SER A 167 -18.74 8.83 -9.72
C SER A 167 -19.39 9.16 -11.07
N LYS A 168 -19.99 10.35 -11.22
CA LYS A 168 -20.54 10.84 -12.50
C LYS A 168 -19.48 11.48 -13.40
N ARG A 169 -18.27 11.69 -12.90
CA ARG A 169 -17.16 12.29 -13.66
C ARG A 169 -16.21 11.20 -14.11
N LEU A 170 -15.82 11.24 -15.39
CA LEU A 170 -14.74 10.43 -15.92
C LEU A 170 -13.46 11.28 -16.00
N LEU A 171 -12.46 10.86 -15.25
CA LEU A 171 -11.16 11.53 -15.18
C LEU A 171 -10.20 10.87 -16.17
N MET A 172 -10.18 11.37 -17.41
CA MET A 172 -9.42 10.79 -18.52
C MET A 172 -8.24 11.67 -18.98
N GLY A 173 -7.78 12.56 -18.11
CA GLY A 173 -6.61 13.40 -18.34
C GLY A 173 -5.28 12.66 -18.13
N LYS A 174 -4.19 13.33 -18.46
CA LYS A 174 -2.84 12.88 -18.08
C LYS A 174 -2.66 13.00 -16.55
N GLY A 175 -1.60 12.39 -16.00
CA GLY A 175 -1.29 12.39 -14.57
C GLY A 175 -0.92 13.78 -14.02
N GLU A 176 -1.81 14.74 -14.10
CA GLU A 176 -1.58 16.14 -13.69
C GLU A 176 -1.44 16.33 -12.17
N MET A 177 -1.69 15.28 -11.38
CA MET A 177 -1.56 15.30 -9.92
C MET A 177 -0.13 15.06 -9.43
N LEU A 178 0.81 14.73 -10.31
CA LEU A 178 2.19 14.42 -9.97
C LEU A 178 3.12 15.39 -10.70
N ASP A 179 3.99 16.07 -9.94
CA ASP A 179 5.04 16.90 -10.50
C ASP A 179 6.05 16.02 -11.24
N PRO A 180 6.36 16.30 -12.53
CA PRO A 180 7.31 15.50 -13.30
C PRO A 180 8.76 15.57 -12.79
N GLU A 181 9.09 16.51 -11.92
CA GLU A 181 10.42 16.61 -11.29
C GLU A 181 10.59 15.70 -10.06
N VAL A 182 9.51 15.08 -9.56
CA VAL A 182 9.56 14.19 -8.39
C VAL A 182 10.27 12.90 -8.73
N ASN A 183 11.27 12.52 -7.96
CA ASN A 183 12.12 11.36 -8.23
C ASN A 183 12.57 10.56 -6.99
N ASN A 184 12.18 10.97 -5.76
CA ASN A 184 12.63 10.31 -4.53
C ASN A 184 11.58 9.36 -3.94
N PHE A 185 11.00 8.49 -4.74
CA PHE A 185 10.06 7.45 -4.29
C PHE A 185 10.43 6.08 -4.87
N LYS A 186 10.02 5.02 -4.19
CA LYS A 186 10.36 3.62 -4.59
C LYS A 186 9.53 3.08 -5.75
N GLY A 187 8.35 3.60 -5.96
CA GLY A 187 7.41 3.15 -6.97
C GLY A 187 6.06 3.82 -6.83
N ILE A 188 5.17 3.58 -7.79
CA ILE A 188 3.83 4.19 -7.84
C ILE A 188 2.76 3.10 -7.86
N VAL A 189 1.74 3.27 -7.02
CA VAL A 189 0.43 2.63 -7.16
C VAL A 189 -0.59 3.71 -7.43
N THR A 190 -1.45 3.50 -8.39
CA THR A 190 -2.53 4.42 -8.72
C THR A 190 -3.87 3.85 -8.26
N ASN A 191 -4.75 4.73 -7.79
CA ASN A 191 -6.13 4.41 -7.44
C ASN A 191 -7.04 4.80 -8.62
N PRO A 192 -7.53 3.83 -9.43
CA PRO A 192 -8.30 4.11 -10.63
C PRO A 192 -9.80 4.27 -10.34
N MET A 193 -10.54 4.77 -11.33
CA MET A 193 -12.01 4.74 -11.34
C MET A 193 -12.52 3.30 -11.42
N GLN A 194 -13.81 3.10 -11.10
CA GLN A 194 -14.48 1.81 -11.33
C GLN A 194 -14.64 1.48 -12.85
N GLU A 195 -14.61 2.50 -13.70
CA GLU A 195 -14.79 2.40 -15.15
C GLU A 195 -13.50 1.95 -15.86
N ALA A 196 -13.24 0.66 -15.85
CA ALA A 196 -11.97 0.06 -16.32
C ALA A 196 -11.55 0.51 -17.74
N GLN A 197 -12.49 0.72 -18.68
CA GLN A 197 -12.14 1.16 -20.04
C GLN A 197 -11.72 2.65 -20.07
N ALA A 198 -12.36 3.51 -19.28
CA ALA A 198 -12.01 4.92 -19.19
C ALA A 198 -10.64 5.12 -18.52
N ASN A 199 -10.30 4.27 -17.55
CA ASN A 199 -9.01 4.30 -16.86
C ASN A 199 -7.81 4.15 -17.81
N LYS A 200 -7.95 3.46 -18.93
CA LYS A 200 -6.84 3.20 -19.86
C LYS A 200 -6.15 4.49 -20.32
N VAL A 201 -6.89 5.59 -20.44
CA VAL A 201 -6.32 6.88 -20.87
C VAL A 201 -5.38 7.43 -19.81
N ALA A 202 -5.84 7.52 -18.56
CA ALA A 202 -5.05 8.03 -17.45
C ALA A 202 -3.89 7.09 -17.08
N LEU A 203 -4.14 5.76 -17.08
CA LEU A 203 -3.10 4.77 -16.79
C LEU A 203 -1.98 4.76 -17.83
N PHE A 204 -2.33 4.95 -19.12
CA PHE A 204 -1.32 5.08 -20.17
C PHE A 204 -0.44 6.32 -19.94
N ALA A 205 -1.06 7.46 -19.59
CA ALA A 205 -0.32 8.68 -19.31
C ALA A 205 0.60 8.56 -18.08
N LEU A 206 0.16 7.83 -17.03
CA LEU A 206 1.00 7.55 -15.87
C LEU A 206 2.16 6.59 -16.19
N ALA A 207 1.94 5.61 -17.06
CA ALA A 207 3.00 4.71 -17.51
C ALA A 207 4.05 5.41 -18.39
N ASP A 208 3.66 6.46 -19.10
CA ASP A 208 4.57 7.30 -19.90
C ASP A 208 5.39 8.27 -19.03
N TYR A 209 4.92 8.55 -17.83
CA TYR A 209 5.61 9.38 -16.84
C TYR A 209 6.85 8.68 -16.24
N GLY A 210 6.80 7.39 -15.99
CA GLY A 210 7.87 6.58 -15.38
C GLY A 210 8.75 5.89 -16.39
#